data_82a5ef40bbf0c46c6afaca695e1d4760
#
_entry.id   82a5ef40bbf0c46c6afaca695e1d4760
#
_cell.length_a   1.000
_cell.length_b   1.000
_cell.length_c   1.000
_cell.angle_alpha   90.00
_cell.angle_beta   90.00
_cell.angle_gamma   90.00
#
_symmetry.space_group_name_H-M   'P 1'
#
loop_
_entity.id
_entity.type
_entity.pdbx_description
1 polymer ?
#
loop_
_entity_poly.entity_id
_entity_poly.type
_entity_poly.pdbx_seq_one_letter_code
_entity_poly.pdbx_strand_id
1 'polypeptide(L)'
;PHIGRTNRWLAPIGAVDLDGDGAVEVAYIDRPHLAKTLRVWRFKDGALVPVADLPGLTNHRIGETDIGGGIRDCGQGPEMITASADWSRVMATTLTDGQLSTRDVGRHVDRSSFTTALDCEPL
;
A
#
# COMPACT_ATOMS: atom_id res chain seq x y z
N PRO A 1 14.13 -9.75 -6.57
CA PRO A 1 14.79 -9.37 -5.33
C PRO A 1 14.81 -10.52 -4.36
N HIS A 2 15.84 -10.56 -3.60
CA HIS A 2 16.05 -11.63 -2.65
C HIS A 2 15.31 -11.32 -1.36
N ILE A 3 14.17 -11.94 -1.18
CA ILE A 3 13.39 -11.80 0.03
C ILE A 3 14.06 -12.63 1.13
N GLY A 4 14.20 -12.08 2.31
CA GLY A 4 14.83 -12.75 3.43
C GLY A 4 16.24 -12.29 3.72
N ARG A 5 16.75 -11.34 2.99
CA ARG A 5 18.00 -10.68 3.36
C ARG A 5 17.79 -9.93 4.66
N THR A 6 18.83 -9.92 5.49
CA THR A 6 18.78 -9.36 6.83
C THR A 6 18.28 -7.92 6.88
N ASN A 7 18.62 -7.11 5.90
CA ASN A 7 18.27 -5.69 5.90
C ASN A 7 17.07 -5.36 5.02
N ARG A 8 16.40 -6.38 4.50
CA ARG A 8 15.23 -6.17 3.66
C ARG A 8 13.99 -6.65 4.34
N TRP A 9 13.05 -5.76 4.43
CA TRP A 9 11.77 -6.06 5.01
C TRP A 9 10.66 -5.48 4.17
N LEU A 10 9.70 -6.33 3.80
CA LEU A 10 8.59 -5.96 2.93
C LEU A 10 7.30 -6.14 3.70
N ALA A 11 6.50 -5.10 3.78
CA ALA A 11 5.21 -5.14 4.44
C ALA A 11 4.11 -5.19 3.39
N PRO A 12 3.48 -6.36 3.17
CA PRO A 12 2.50 -6.51 2.08
C PRO A 12 1.25 -5.67 2.31
N ILE A 13 0.71 -5.14 1.22
CA ILE A 13 -0.58 -4.47 1.18
C ILE A 13 -1.63 -5.41 0.61
N GLY A 14 -1.33 -6.07 -0.51
CA GLY A 14 -2.23 -7.01 -1.13
C GLY A 14 -1.87 -7.33 -2.56
N ALA A 15 -2.70 -8.18 -3.17
CA ALA A 15 -2.54 -8.60 -4.56
C ALA A 15 -3.92 -8.64 -5.21
N VAL A 16 -4.13 -7.82 -6.22
CA VAL A 16 -5.40 -7.69 -6.93
C VAL A 16 -5.14 -6.95 -8.24
N ASP A 17 -6.10 -7.00 -9.16
CA ASP A 17 -6.05 -6.16 -10.36
C ASP A 17 -6.35 -4.72 -9.94
N LEU A 18 -5.28 -3.92 -9.77
CA LEU A 18 -5.39 -2.56 -9.25
C LEU A 18 -5.89 -1.55 -10.29
N ASP A 19 -5.64 -1.79 -11.56
CA ASP A 19 -5.96 -0.83 -12.62
C ASP A 19 -7.00 -1.32 -13.62
N GLY A 20 -7.55 -2.51 -13.42
CA GLY A 20 -8.61 -3.03 -14.27
C GLY A 20 -8.14 -3.59 -15.61
N ASP A 21 -6.86 -3.87 -15.77
CA ASP A 21 -6.31 -4.36 -17.03
C ASP A 21 -6.35 -5.89 -17.19
N GLY A 22 -6.85 -6.59 -16.18
CA GLY A 22 -6.95 -8.05 -16.19
C GLY A 22 -5.73 -8.76 -15.61
N ALA A 23 -4.64 -8.07 -15.34
CA ALA A 23 -3.46 -8.64 -14.68
C ALA A 23 -3.50 -8.35 -13.18
N VAL A 24 -2.86 -9.22 -12.38
CA VAL A 24 -2.78 -9.01 -10.93
C VAL A 24 -1.54 -8.21 -10.62
N GLU A 25 -1.69 -7.16 -9.81
CA GLU A 25 -0.59 -6.41 -9.24
C GLU A 25 -0.38 -6.83 -7.79
N VAL A 26 0.89 -6.84 -7.37
CA VAL A 26 1.31 -7.07 -5.99
C VAL A 26 1.86 -5.77 -5.44
N ALA A 27 1.34 -5.35 -4.30
CA ALA A 27 1.74 -4.10 -3.67
C ALA A 27 2.29 -4.34 -2.27
N TYR A 28 3.36 -3.65 -1.92
CA TYR A 28 3.95 -3.71 -0.58
C TYR A 28 4.69 -2.41 -0.26
N ILE A 29 4.96 -2.20 1.02
CA ILE A 29 5.84 -1.13 1.45
C ILE A 29 7.24 -1.70 1.66
N ASP A 30 8.20 -1.17 0.93
CA ASP A 30 9.61 -1.56 1.07
C ASP A 30 10.19 -0.83 2.27
N ARG A 31 10.73 -1.62 3.22
CA ARG A 31 11.37 -1.11 4.43
C ARG A 31 10.53 -0.04 5.11
N PRO A 32 9.37 -0.41 5.70
CA PRO A 32 8.42 0.57 6.24
C PRO A 32 8.98 1.45 7.36
N HIS A 33 10.10 1.07 7.95
CA HIS A 33 10.76 1.87 8.99
C HIS A 33 11.88 2.75 8.44
N LEU A 34 12.27 2.57 7.18
CA LEU A 34 13.40 3.26 6.57
C LEU A 34 13.01 3.90 5.25
N ALA A 35 12.91 3.12 4.19
CA ALA A 35 12.63 3.64 2.84
C ALA A 35 11.21 4.16 2.70
N LYS A 36 10.25 3.53 3.37
CA LYS A 36 8.83 3.93 3.36
C LYS A 36 8.34 4.18 1.94
N THR A 37 8.61 3.22 1.07
CA THR A 37 8.30 3.34 -0.37
C THR A 37 7.30 2.27 -0.76
N LEU A 38 6.16 2.70 -1.31
CA LEU A 38 5.19 1.81 -1.91
C LEU A 38 5.77 1.32 -3.24
N ARG A 39 5.78 0.00 -3.42
CA ARG A 39 6.21 -0.61 -4.67
C ARG A 39 5.09 -1.48 -5.21
N VAL A 40 4.84 -1.37 -6.52
CA VAL A 40 3.83 -2.15 -7.22
C VAL A 40 4.49 -2.92 -8.35
N TRP A 41 4.23 -4.23 -8.38
CA TRP A 41 4.70 -5.14 -9.41
C TRP A 41 3.51 -5.79 -10.08
N ARG A 42 3.62 -6.09 -11.37
CA ARG A 42 2.58 -6.78 -12.12
C ARG A 42 3.01 -8.21 -12.39
N PHE A 43 2.11 -9.15 -12.16
CA PHE A 43 2.34 -10.54 -12.53
C PHE A 43 1.91 -10.72 -13.98
N LYS A 44 2.87 -11.02 -14.84
CA LYS A 44 2.63 -11.15 -16.26
C LYS A 44 3.53 -12.24 -16.84
N ASP A 45 2.93 -13.16 -17.60
CA ASP A 45 3.66 -14.24 -18.30
C ASP A 45 4.56 -15.04 -17.35
N GLY A 46 4.08 -15.32 -16.13
CA GLY A 46 4.81 -16.11 -15.14
C GLY A 46 5.91 -15.37 -14.40
N ALA A 47 6.00 -14.05 -14.53
CA ALA A 47 7.03 -13.25 -13.87
C ALA A 47 6.45 -11.97 -13.29
N LEU A 48 7.12 -11.44 -12.25
CA LEU A 48 6.80 -10.13 -11.70
C LEU A 48 7.58 -9.05 -12.43
N VAL A 49 6.86 -8.03 -12.88
CA VAL A 49 7.44 -6.91 -13.62
C VAL A 49 7.17 -5.63 -12.83
N PRO A 50 8.18 -4.77 -12.58
CA PRO A 50 7.94 -3.53 -11.84
C PRO A 50 7.02 -2.59 -12.62
N VAL A 51 6.10 -1.95 -11.91
CA VAL A 51 5.15 -1.01 -12.50
C VAL A 51 5.42 0.41 -12.04
N ALA A 52 5.45 0.63 -10.71
CA ALA A 52 5.59 1.97 -10.17
C ALA A 52 6.05 1.93 -8.72
N ASP A 53 6.67 3.02 -8.28
CA ASP A 53 7.08 3.25 -6.89
C ASP A 53 6.60 4.63 -6.45
N LEU A 54 6.29 4.76 -5.15
CA LEU A 54 5.92 6.04 -4.58
C LEU A 54 6.45 6.13 -3.14
N PRO A 55 7.38 7.04 -2.85
CA PRO A 55 7.91 7.19 -1.48
C PRO A 55 6.93 7.97 -0.59
N GLY A 56 7.18 7.94 0.72
CA GLY A 56 6.42 8.72 1.68
C GLY A 56 5.21 7.99 2.26
N LEU A 57 5.14 6.68 2.11
CA LEU A 57 4.03 5.86 2.61
C LEU A 57 4.55 4.71 3.45
N THR A 58 3.80 4.36 4.50
CA THR A 58 4.18 3.25 5.36
C THR A 58 2.93 2.54 5.90
N ASN A 59 3.10 1.34 6.46
CA ASN A 59 1.98 0.55 6.98
C ASN A 59 2.38 -0.26 8.22
N HIS A 60 3.55 -0.01 8.77
CA HIS A 60 4.00 -0.73 9.97
C HIS A 60 4.90 0.15 10.82
N ARG A 61 4.63 0.19 12.12
CA ARG A 61 5.48 0.83 13.11
C ARG A 61 6.32 -0.21 13.83
N ILE A 62 7.52 0.21 14.23
CA ILE A 62 8.36 -0.62 15.10
C ILE A 62 7.60 -0.93 16.38
N GLY A 63 7.57 -2.20 16.76
CA GLY A 63 6.88 -2.65 17.98
C GLY A 63 5.46 -3.12 17.76
N GLU A 64 4.86 -2.86 16.60
CA GLU A 64 3.54 -3.41 16.27
C GLU A 64 3.65 -4.85 15.80
N THR A 65 2.68 -5.67 16.16
CA THR A 65 2.67 -7.07 15.76
C THR A 65 2.06 -7.28 14.37
N ASP A 66 1.23 -6.34 13.92
CA ASP A 66 0.49 -6.45 12.66
C ASP A 66 0.86 -5.33 11.70
N ILE A 67 0.72 -5.63 10.42
CA ILE A 67 0.82 -4.63 9.36
C ILE A 67 -0.56 -3.99 9.21
N GLY A 68 -0.60 -2.67 9.19
CA GLY A 68 -1.83 -1.91 9.00
C GLY A 68 -2.18 -1.67 7.54
N GLY A 69 -3.40 -1.19 7.30
CA GLY A 69 -3.85 -0.88 5.95
C GLY A 69 -4.31 -2.09 5.17
N GLY A 70 -4.36 -1.95 3.87
CA GLY A 70 -4.85 -2.98 2.96
C GLY A 70 -5.41 -2.38 1.69
N ILE A 71 -6.23 -3.15 1.00
CA ILE A 71 -6.89 -2.71 -0.23
C ILE A 71 -8.38 -2.58 0.03
N ARG A 72 -8.98 -1.46 -0.41
CA ARG A 72 -10.42 -1.25 -0.35
C ARG A 72 -10.96 -0.95 -1.73
N ASP A 73 -12.26 -1.19 -1.92
CA ASP A 73 -12.99 -0.70 -3.09
C ASP A 73 -14.30 -0.11 -2.60
N CYS A 74 -14.42 1.20 -2.72
CA CYS A 74 -15.61 1.94 -2.28
C CYS A 74 -16.49 2.35 -3.45
N GLY A 75 -16.42 1.63 -4.55
CA GLY A 75 -17.21 1.88 -5.76
C GLY A 75 -16.46 2.59 -6.86
N GLN A 76 -15.21 2.96 -6.62
CA GLN A 76 -14.37 3.69 -7.58
C GLN A 76 -13.13 2.90 -7.99
N GLY A 77 -13.15 1.59 -7.76
CA GLY A 77 -12.02 0.72 -8.02
C GLY A 77 -11.11 0.56 -6.81
N PRO A 78 -10.14 -0.36 -6.90
CA PRO A 78 -9.26 -0.66 -5.77
C PRO A 78 -8.37 0.52 -5.38
N GLU A 79 -8.26 0.74 -4.07
CA GLU A 79 -7.36 1.73 -3.48
C GLU A 79 -6.50 1.06 -2.42
N MET A 80 -5.23 1.44 -2.37
CA MET A 80 -4.31 0.95 -1.36
C MET A 80 -4.30 1.91 -0.18
N ILE A 81 -4.64 1.41 1.00
CA ILE A 81 -4.75 2.21 2.21
C ILE A 81 -3.47 2.02 3.03
N THR A 82 -2.78 3.12 3.29
CA THR A 82 -1.55 3.15 4.07
C THR A 82 -1.57 4.39 4.97
N ALA A 83 -0.50 4.58 5.75
CA ALA A 83 -0.27 5.82 6.48
C ALA A 83 0.76 6.67 5.74
N SER A 84 0.72 7.98 5.95
CA SER A 84 1.81 8.85 5.56
C SER A 84 3.08 8.50 6.34
N ALA A 85 4.25 8.88 5.81
CA ALA A 85 5.53 8.50 6.41
C ALA A 85 5.67 8.96 7.87
N ASP A 86 5.03 10.04 8.24
CA ASP A 86 5.05 10.57 9.61
C ASP A 86 3.89 10.04 10.48
N TRP A 87 3.05 9.17 9.94
CA TRP A 87 1.90 8.57 10.62
C TRP A 87 0.81 9.57 11.03
N SER A 88 0.78 10.74 10.43
CA SER A 88 -0.24 11.75 10.77
C SER A 88 -1.54 11.56 9.98
N ARG A 89 -1.46 10.98 8.78
CA ARG A 89 -2.61 10.88 7.87
C ARG A 89 -2.78 9.46 7.36
N VAL A 90 -4.03 9.13 7.02
CA VAL A 90 -4.35 7.91 6.25
C VAL A 90 -4.39 8.30 4.79
N MET A 91 -3.72 7.53 3.95
CA MET A 91 -3.57 7.80 2.54
C MET A 91 -4.24 6.72 1.70
N ALA A 92 -4.88 7.12 0.62
CA ALA A 92 -5.45 6.22 -0.38
C ALA A 92 -4.70 6.41 -1.70
N THR A 93 -4.15 5.33 -2.22
CA THR A 93 -3.34 5.36 -3.44
C THR A 93 -3.98 4.50 -4.51
N THR A 94 -4.08 5.04 -5.72
CA THR A 94 -4.61 4.32 -6.88
C THR A 94 -3.52 4.13 -7.92
N LEU A 95 -3.67 3.09 -8.73
CA LEU A 95 -2.81 2.84 -9.90
C LEU A 95 -3.63 3.09 -11.17
N THR A 96 -3.19 4.04 -11.99
CA THR A 96 -3.87 4.40 -13.23
C THR A 96 -2.82 4.65 -14.30
N ASP A 97 -2.91 3.94 -15.42
CA ASP A 97 -1.99 4.09 -16.55
C ASP A 97 -0.52 3.97 -16.13
N GLY A 98 -0.23 3.02 -15.22
CA GLY A 98 1.12 2.76 -14.74
C GLY A 98 1.65 3.80 -13.76
N GLN A 99 0.81 4.71 -13.27
CA GLN A 99 1.20 5.75 -12.34
C GLN A 99 0.42 5.66 -11.03
N LEU A 100 1.12 5.92 -9.94
CA LEU A 100 0.53 5.96 -8.61
C LEU A 100 0.12 7.38 -8.26
N SER A 101 -1.09 7.52 -7.74
CA SER A 101 -1.64 8.79 -7.29
C SER A 101 -2.18 8.58 -5.87
N THR A 102 -1.75 9.41 -4.94
CA THR A 102 -2.15 9.29 -3.54
C THR A 102 -2.90 10.54 -3.10
N ARG A 103 -3.86 10.34 -2.19
CA ARG A 103 -4.60 11.44 -1.58
C ARG A 103 -4.78 11.19 -0.09
N ASP A 104 -4.91 12.25 0.66
CA ASP A 104 -5.18 12.23 2.09
C ASP A 104 -6.67 11.99 2.31
N VAL A 105 -7.02 10.95 3.07
CA VAL A 105 -8.43 10.63 3.36
C VAL A 105 -8.79 10.87 4.82
N GLY A 106 -7.86 11.36 5.64
CA GLY A 106 -8.18 11.73 7.00
C GLY A 106 -7.01 11.53 7.96
N ARG A 107 -7.24 11.86 9.22
CA ARG A 107 -6.24 11.77 10.25
C ARG A 107 -6.02 10.33 10.69
N HIS A 108 -4.78 9.95 10.86
CA HIS A 108 -4.42 8.68 11.49
C HIS A 108 -4.32 8.91 13.01
N VAL A 109 -5.22 8.33 13.77
CA VAL A 109 -5.25 8.44 15.23
C VAL A 109 -4.64 7.20 15.86
N ASP A 110 -5.12 6.03 15.45
CA ASP A 110 -4.62 4.72 15.88
C ASP A 110 -4.98 3.67 14.82
N ARG A 111 -4.79 2.40 15.15
CA ARG A 111 -5.07 1.33 14.18
C ARG A 111 -6.52 1.29 13.70
N SER A 112 -7.46 1.78 14.52
CA SER A 112 -8.87 1.82 14.11
C SER A 112 -9.10 2.76 12.92
N SER A 113 -8.20 3.71 12.69
CA SER A 113 -8.28 4.58 11.52
C SER A 113 -8.18 3.78 10.22
N PHE A 114 -7.32 2.75 10.18
CA PHE A 114 -7.24 1.86 9.02
C PHE A 114 -8.54 1.07 8.83
N THR A 115 -9.09 0.52 9.92
CA THR A 115 -10.35 -0.23 9.84
C THR A 115 -11.48 0.65 9.30
N THR A 116 -11.58 1.87 9.81
CA THR A 116 -12.57 2.85 9.36
C THR A 116 -12.42 3.12 7.87
N ALA A 117 -11.19 3.37 7.42
CA ALA A 117 -10.92 3.64 6.02
C ALA A 117 -11.23 2.43 5.14
N LEU A 118 -10.84 1.22 5.57
CA LEU A 118 -11.10 0.00 4.81
C LEU A 118 -12.58 -0.33 4.70
N ASP A 119 -13.39 0.09 5.68
CA ASP A 119 -14.83 -0.06 5.65
C ASP A 119 -15.53 1.07 4.86
N CYS A 120 -14.77 1.91 4.17
CA CYS A 120 -15.28 3.04 3.40
C CYS A 120 -16.02 4.07 4.24
N GLU A 121 -15.72 4.13 5.52
CA GLU A 121 -16.30 5.09 6.44
C GLU A 121 -15.46 6.37 6.45
N PRO A 122 -16.06 7.55 6.64
CA PRO A 122 -15.28 8.78 6.75
C PRO A 122 -14.45 8.83 8.02
N LEU A 123 -13.27 9.42 7.91
CA LEU A 123 -12.36 9.61 9.04
C LEU A 123 -12.53 10.96 9.71
#